data_d2dc50f1d13e2e4b153ebc02cf5433a5
#
_entry.id   d2dc50f1d13e2e4b153ebc02cf5433a5
#
_cell.length_a   1.000
_cell.length_b   1.000
_cell.length_c   1.000
_cell.angle_alpha   90.00
_cell.angle_beta   90.00
_cell.angle_gamma   90.00
#
_symmetry.space_group_name_H-M   'P 1'
#
loop_
_entity.id
_entity.type
_entity.pdbx_description
1 polymer ?
#
loop_
_entity_poly.entity_id
_entity_poly.type
_entity_poly.pdbx_seq_one_letter_code
_entity_poly.pdbx_strand_id
1 'polypeptide(L)'
;MDYKRCWAAVDLAALSHNYHCIRRFLSPGCRYLAIVKADGYGHGAATVAGQLQKDGADWFGVATMEEALDLRRQGIYRPILVLGYTDPAAAPILASNTLSLIHI
;
A
#
# COMPACT_ATOMS: atom_id res chain seq x y z
N MET A 1 -24.51 13.34 -9.89
CA MET A 1 -24.12 12.00 -10.40
C MET A 1 -23.20 12.19 -11.60
N ASP A 2 -22.04 11.58 -11.53
CA ASP A 2 -21.09 11.64 -12.63
C ASP A 2 -21.32 10.51 -13.61
N TYR A 3 -21.56 10.86 -14.87
CA TYR A 3 -21.64 9.87 -15.95
C TYR A 3 -20.28 9.79 -16.62
N LYS A 4 -19.61 8.65 -16.46
CA LYS A 4 -18.29 8.42 -17.05
C LYS A 4 -18.42 7.49 -18.24
N ARG A 5 -17.68 7.79 -19.30
CA ARG A 5 -17.61 6.90 -20.48
C ARG A 5 -16.79 5.66 -20.23
N CYS A 6 -15.88 5.74 -19.27
CA CYS A 6 -14.97 4.67 -18.95
C CYS A 6 -14.74 4.64 -17.45
N TRP A 7 -14.75 3.45 -16.88
CA TRP A 7 -14.38 3.25 -15.46
C TRP A 7 -13.73 1.89 -15.29
N ALA A 8 -12.96 1.75 -14.23
CA ALA A 8 -12.44 0.48 -13.79
C ALA A 8 -13.26 0.00 -12.58
N ALA A 9 -13.76 -1.20 -12.65
CA ALA A 9 -14.45 -1.84 -11.53
C ALA A 9 -13.46 -2.75 -10.81
N VAL A 10 -13.28 -2.55 -9.51
CA VAL A 10 -12.37 -3.34 -8.68
C VAL A 10 -13.21 -4.17 -7.71
N ASP A 11 -13.01 -5.48 -7.75
CA ASP A 11 -13.71 -6.42 -6.87
C ASP A 11 -12.85 -6.66 -5.63
N LEU A 12 -13.20 -6.00 -4.52
CA LEU A 12 -12.47 -6.12 -3.27
C LEU A 12 -12.61 -7.50 -2.63
N ALA A 13 -13.72 -8.20 -2.88
CA ALA A 13 -13.88 -9.56 -2.39
C ALA A 13 -12.92 -10.52 -3.09
N ALA A 14 -12.70 -10.33 -4.40
CA ALA A 14 -11.71 -11.10 -5.14
C ALA A 14 -10.29 -10.79 -4.68
N LEU A 15 -9.98 -9.52 -4.39
CA LEU A 15 -8.69 -9.12 -3.82
C LEU A 15 -8.43 -9.81 -2.49
N SER A 16 -9.40 -9.79 -1.59
CA SER A 16 -9.33 -10.43 -0.29
C SER A 16 -9.14 -11.95 -0.42
N HIS A 17 -9.89 -12.58 -1.32
CA HIS A 17 -9.74 -14.00 -1.62
C HIS A 17 -8.32 -14.34 -2.08
N ASN A 18 -7.78 -13.57 -3.00
CA ASN A 18 -6.44 -13.77 -3.53
C ASN A 18 -5.37 -13.57 -2.45
N TYR A 19 -5.54 -12.57 -1.60
CA TYR A 19 -4.66 -12.35 -0.47
C TYR A 19 -4.61 -13.60 0.43
N HIS A 20 -5.75 -14.13 0.81
CA HIS A 20 -5.81 -15.30 1.68
C HIS A 20 -5.27 -16.55 1.01
N CYS A 21 -5.45 -16.71 -0.30
CA CYS A 21 -4.85 -17.81 -1.05
C CYS A 21 -3.32 -17.76 -1.00
N ILE A 22 -2.74 -16.58 -1.23
CA ILE A 22 -1.29 -16.40 -1.17
C ILE A 22 -0.79 -16.61 0.26
N ARG A 23 -1.49 -16.05 1.24
CA ARG A 23 -1.11 -16.16 2.66
C ARG A 23 -0.97 -17.61 3.10
N ARG A 24 -1.82 -18.49 2.60
CA ARG A 24 -1.78 -19.93 2.95
C ARG A 24 -0.52 -20.64 2.47
N PHE A 25 0.15 -20.12 1.43
CA PHE A 25 1.42 -20.68 0.95
C PHE A 25 2.63 -20.17 1.72
N LEU A 26 2.47 -19.16 2.56
CA LEU A 26 3.58 -18.61 3.32
C LEU A 26 3.80 -19.40 4.61
N SER A 27 5.07 -19.53 4.99
CA SER A 27 5.44 -20.17 6.26
C SER A 27 4.90 -19.38 7.44
N PRO A 28 4.57 -20.04 8.57
CA PRO A 28 4.22 -19.33 9.81
C PRO A 28 5.30 -18.31 10.19
N GLY A 29 4.89 -17.10 10.54
CA GLY A 29 5.81 -16.02 10.88
C GLY A 29 6.33 -15.22 9.69
N CYS A 30 6.05 -15.63 8.46
CA CYS A 30 6.38 -14.86 7.28
C CYS A 30 5.49 -13.62 7.20
N ARG A 31 6.09 -12.43 7.02
CA ARG A 31 5.36 -11.19 6.87
C ARG A 31 4.99 -10.95 5.42
N TYR A 32 3.85 -10.31 5.22
CA TYR A 32 3.32 -9.98 3.91
C TYR A 32 3.50 -8.49 3.64
N LEU A 33 4.26 -8.16 2.60
CA LEU A 33 4.42 -6.80 2.11
C LEU A 33 3.60 -6.64 0.83
N ALA A 34 2.59 -5.81 0.85
CA ALA A 34 1.75 -5.54 -0.32
C ALA A 34 2.29 -4.33 -1.08
N ILE A 35 2.62 -4.51 -2.34
CA ILE A 35 3.10 -3.42 -3.20
C ILE A 35 1.90 -2.71 -3.82
N VAL A 36 1.72 -1.45 -3.48
CA VAL A 36 0.60 -0.63 -3.95
C VAL A 36 1.05 0.65 -4.67
N LYS A 37 2.28 0.65 -5.15
CA LYS A 37 2.82 1.76 -5.94
C LYS A 37 2.01 2.00 -7.21
N ALA A 38 2.20 3.16 -7.84
CA ALA A 38 1.48 3.54 -9.06
C ALA A 38 -0.04 3.41 -8.90
N ASP A 39 -0.54 3.96 -7.80
CA ASP A 39 -1.97 3.91 -7.44
C ASP A 39 -2.52 2.48 -7.38
N GLY A 40 -1.74 1.56 -6.78
CA GLY A 40 -2.12 0.15 -6.74
C GLY A 40 -2.16 -0.47 -8.14
N TYR A 41 -1.24 -0.07 -9.00
CA TYR A 41 -1.22 -0.47 -10.41
C TYR A 41 -2.53 -0.12 -11.14
N GLY A 42 -3.10 1.03 -10.79
CA GLY A 42 -4.35 1.52 -11.38
C GLY A 42 -5.62 1.03 -10.69
N HIS A 43 -5.50 0.22 -9.64
CA HIS A 43 -6.67 -0.30 -8.90
C HIS A 43 -7.13 0.62 -7.77
N GLY A 44 -6.41 1.70 -7.51
CA GLY A 44 -6.71 2.61 -6.39
C GLY A 44 -5.98 2.20 -5.12
N ALA A 45 -4.81 2.81 -4.87
CA ALA A 45 -3.91 2.40 -3.78
C ALA A 45 -4.59 2.41 -2.41
N ALA A 46 -5.31 3.49 -2.08
CA ALA A 46 -5.92 3.62 -0.75
C ALA A 46 -7.02 2.59 -0.51
N THR A 47 -7.84 2.33 -1.51
CA THR A 47 -8.93 1.35 -1.41
C THR A 47 -8.37 -0.07 -1.28
N VAL A 48 -7.39 -0.41 -2.12
CA VAL A 48 -6.71 -1.72 -2.07
C VAL A 48 -5.98 -1.90 -0.75
N ALA A 49 -5.19 -0.92 -0.33
CA ALA A 49 -4.45 -0.98 0.93
C ALA A 49 -5.39 -1.08 2.13
N GLY A 50 -6.49 -0.34 2.13
CA GLY A 50 -7.50 -0.41 3.18
C GLY A 50 -8.09 -1.81 3.34
N GLN A 51 -8.42 -2.46 2.23
CA GLN A 51 -8.92 -3.84 2.26
C GLN A 51 -7.85 -4.83 2.75
N LEU A 52 -6.63 -4.72 2.22
CA LEU A 52 -5.54 -5.62 2.61
C LEU A 52 -5.13 -5.42 4.07
N GLN A 53 -5.19 -4.18 4.58
CA GLN A 53 -4.94 -3.91 5.98
C GLN A 53 -5.95 -4.63 6.88
N LYS A 54 -7.23 -4.61 6.53
CA LYS A 54 -8.28 -5.38 7.23
C LYS A 54 -8.02 -6.87 7.16
N ASP A 55 -7.53 -7.36 6.04
CA ASP A 55 -7.24 -8.78 5.84
C ASP A 55 -5.98 -9.25 6.57
N GLY A 56 -5.13 -8.34 7.01
CA GLY A 56 -3.97 -8.67 7.82
C GLY A 56 -2.60 -8.48 7.15
N ALA A 57 -2.51 -7.75 6.04
CA ALA A 57 -1.22 -7.42 5.45
C ALA A 57 -0.35 -6.70 6.49
N ASP A 58 0.93 -7.07 6.55
CA ASP A 58 1.84 -6.59 7.59
C ASP A 58 2.48 -5.24 7.21
N TRP A 59 2.80 -5.07 5.94
CA TRP A 59 3.50 -3.91 5.39
C TRP A 59 2.91 -3.51 4.05
N PHE A 60 3.14 -2.24 3.67
CA PHE A 60 2.86 -1.76 2.33
C PHE A 60 4.11 -1.18 1.70
N GLY A 61 4.28 -1.38 0.40
CA GLY A 61 5.38 -0.82 -0.37
C GLY A 61 4.86 0.16 -1.42
N VAL A 62 5.49 1.33 -1.48
CA VAL A 62 5.16 2.39 -2.45
C VAL A 62 6.44 2.87 -3.14
N ALA A 63 6.30 3.61 -4.23
CA ALA A 63 7.46 4.10 -4.97
C ALA A 63 8.01 5.41 -4.38
N THR A 64 7.14 6.30 -3.92
CA THR A 64 7.52 7.65 -3.49
C THR A 64 6.98 7.99 -2.10
N MET A 65 7.62 9.00 -1.48
CA MET A 65 7.14 9.54 -0.22
C MET A 65 5.71 10.11 -0.36
N GLU A 66 5.39 10.74 -1.49
CA GLU A 66 4.08 11.31 -1.73
C GLU A 66 2.99 10.24 -1.71
N GLU A 67 3.25 9.10 -2.33
CA GLU A 67 2.34 7.95 -2.28
C GLU A 67 2.15 7.45 -0.83
N ALA A 68 3.23 7.39 -0.07
CA ALA A 68 3.18 6.98 1.33
C ALA A 68 2.36 7.95 2.19
N LEU A 69 2.57 9.25 2.01
CA LEU A 69 1.83 10.27 2.75
C LEU A 69 0.34 10.22 2.41
N ASP A 70 0.01 9.97 1.17
CA ASP A 70 -1.39 9.84 0.75
C ASP A 70 -2.06 8.65 1.44
N LEU A 71 -1.39 7.51 1.52
CA LEU A 71 -1.91 6.36 2.28
C LEU A 71 -2.12 6.70 3.75
N ARG A 72 -1.17 7.41 4.38
CA ARG A 72 -1.31 7.84 5.78
C ARG A 72 -2.54 8.72 5.98
N ARG A 73 -2.77 9.68 5.08
CA ARG A 73 -3.95 10.55 5.14
C ARG A 73 -5.25 9.76 5.03
N GLN A 74 -5.22 8.63 4.36
CA GLN A 74 -6.40 7.81 4.12
C GLN A 74 -6.59 6.69 5.15
N GLY A 75 -5.83 6.74 6.25
CA GLY A 75 -6.05 5.85 7.37
C GLY A 75 -5.23 4.57 7.36
N ILE A 76 -4.25 4.45 6.47
CA ILE A 76 -3.34 3.30 6.50
C ILE A 76 -2.34 3.51 7.63
N TYR A 77 -2.34 2.61 8.61
CA TYR A 77 -1.49 2.69 9.79
C TYR A 77 -0.36 1.64 9.80
N ARG A 78 -0.45 0.60 8.99
CA ARG A 78 0.61 -0.42 8.90
C ARG A 78 1.92 0.21 8.42
N PRO A 79 3.07 -0.40 8.72
CA PRO A 79 4.34 0.11 8.22
C PRO A 79 4.35 0.25 6.70
N ILE A 80 4.95 1.34 6.22
CA ILE A 80 5.06 1.63 4.79
C ILE A 80 6.54 1.76 4.43
N LEU A 81 6.95 1.02 3.40
CA LEU A 81 8.31 1.08 2.85
C LEU A 81 8.28 1.87 1.54
N VAL A 82 9.12 2.90 1.47
CA VAL A 82 9.30 3.69 0.25
C VAL A 82 10.45 3.07 -0.54
N LEU A 83 10.15 2.56 -1.72
CA LEU A 83 11.09 1.79 -2.54
C LEU A 83 12.00 2.68 -3.37
N GLY A 84 11.55 3.87 -3.76
CA GLY A 84 12.30 4.80 -4.59
C GLY A 84 13.18 5.75 -3.79
N TYR A 85 13.93 6.56 -4.51
CA TYR A 85 14.80 7.57 -3.92
C TYR A 85 13.97 8.63 -3.19
N THR A 86 14.45 9.03 -2.02
CA THR A 86 13.89 10.15 -1.27
C THR A 86 15.03 11.10 -0.89
N ASP A 87 14.83 12.40 -1.09
CA ASP A 87 15.78 13.42 -0.69
C ASP A 87 16.01 13.34 0.83
N PRO A 88 17.26 13.28 1.30
CA PRO A 88 17.56 13.30 2.75
C PRO A 88 16.93 14.48 3.50
N ALA A 89 16.69 15.61 2.85
CA ALA A 89 16.02 16.75 3.45
C ALA A 89 14.58 16.43 3.89
N ALA A 90 13.98 15.38 3.36
CA ALA A 90 12.63 14.91 3.75
C ALA A 90 12.64 14.04 5.00
N ALA A 91 13.80 13.76 5.60
CA ALA A 91 13.90 12.88 6.78
C ALA A 91 12.94 13.24 7.92
N PRO A 92 12.74 14.52 8.29
CA PRO A 92 11.77 14.86 9.33
C PRO A 92 10.33 14.45 8.98
N ILE A 93 9.96 14.56 7.72
CA ILE A 93 8.62 14.16 7.24
C ILE A 93 8.46 12.65 7.33
N LEU A 94 9.49 11.91 6.91
CA LEU A 94 9.50 10.45 7.00
C LEU A 94 9.38 9.98 8.44
N ALA A 95 10.13 10.59 9.36
CA ALA A 95 10.11 10.24 10.77
C ALA A 95 8.75 10.54 11.40
N SER A 96 8.16 11.71 11.11
CA SER A 96 6.87 12.12 11.70
C SER A 96 5.70 11.28 11.20
N ASN A 97 5.85 10.63 10.04
CA ASN A 97 4.83 9.74 9.47
C ASN A 97 5.18 8.26 9.60
N THR A 98 6.26 7.95 10.29
CA THR A 98 6.71 6.58 10.54
C THR A 98 6.91 5.79 9.23
N LEU A 99 7.65 6.38 8.29
CA LEU A 99 7.93 5.79 6.99
C LEU A 99 9.33 5.16 6.99
N SER A 100 9.49 4.09 6.24
CA SER A 100 10.76 3.39 6.07
C SER A 100 11.29 3.57 4.65
N LEU A 101 12.61 3.56 4.51
CA LEU A 101 13.28 3.72 3.21
C LEU A 101 14.17 2.52 2.91
N ILE A 102 14.36 2.28 1.61
CA ILE A 102 15.46 1.47 1.13
C ILE A 102 16.58 2.42 0.70
N HIS A 103 17.77 2.22 1.28
CA HIS A 103 18.99 2.88 0.83
C HIS A 103 19.72 1.97 -0.15
N ILE A 104 19.99 2.51 -1.32
CA ILE A 104 20.80 1.84 -2.32
C ILE A 104 22.13 2.56 -2.44
#